data_20fa698e49ee9754a2dab0501d3e7ec4
#
_entry.id   20fa698e49ee9754a2dab0501d3e7ec4
#
_cell.length_a   1.000
_cell.length_b   1.000
_cell.length_c   1.000
_cell.angle_alpha   90.00
_cell.angle_beta   90.00
_cell.angle_gamma   90.00
#
_symmetry.space_group_name_H-M   'P 1'
#
loop_
_entity.id
_entity.type
_entity.pdbx_description
1 polymer ?
#
loop_
_entity_poly.entity_id
_entity_poly.type
_entity_poly.pdbx_seq_one_letter_code
_entity_poly.pdbx_strand_id
1 'polypeptide(L)'
;SSGEALARLNAEKKNPQVDVMLGGPADTYAAGVKEGIFEQYRPKDSDAIPASLRDPQNHWTGIGIIPLCFLTNTKFLEKNKMHAPESWNDLLDPRYKNNLQMADARTSGTATERIYSLVKVMGEDPAFAYQKKLNGNIQMYTKSGAGGAMPIATGQCGSGIFYIVDALDIQQQGYPVVITYPKDGVSY
;
A
#
# COMPACT_ATOMS: atom_id res chain seq x y z
N SER A 1 8.20 -4.16 -7.98
CA SER A 1 7.05 -3.37 -7.49
C SER A 1 6.35 -2.64 -8.63
N SER A 2 5.11 -2.15 -8.42
CA SER A 2 4.33 -1.46 -9.47
C SER A 2 5.01 -0.19 -9.98
N GLY A 3 5.64 0.58 -9.10
CA GLY A 3 6.39 1.79 -9.49
C GLY A 3 7.61 1.46 -10.36
N GLU A 4 8.34 0.40 -10.06
CA GLU A 4 9.46 -0.05 -10.89
C GLU A 4 8.98 -0.60 -12.24
N ALA A 5 7.85 -1.32 -12.25
CA ALA A 5 7.26 -1.80 -13.50
C ALA A 5 6.88 -0.62 -14.41
N LEU A 6 6.21 0.40 -13.86
CA LEU A 6 5.86 1.61 -14.61
C LEU A 6 7.09 2.34 -15.16
N ALA A 7 8.13 2.51 -14.33
CA ALA A 7 9.38 3.13 -14.76
C ALA A 7 10.05 2.36 -15.91
N ARG A 8 10.04 1.02 -15.85
CA ARG A 8 10.54 0.16 -16.92
C ARG A 8 9.72 0.32 -18.20
N LEU A 9 8.40 0.24 -18.12
CA LEU A 9 7.52 0.43 -19.27
C LEU A 9 7.74 1.78 -19.94
N ASN A 10 7.94 2.84 -19.15
CA ASN A 10 8.23 4.17 -19.68
C ASN A 10 9.59 4.23 -20.40
N ALA A 11 10.61 3.59 -19.85
CA ALA A 11 11.93 3.50 -20.49
C ALA A 11 11.89 2.70 -21.82
N GLU A 12 11.05 1.67 -21.88
CA GLU A 12 10.88 0.77 -23.04
C GLU A 12 9.81 1.27 -24.04
N LYS A 13 9.15 2.42 -23.79
CA LYS A 13 8.01 2.91 -24.56
C LYS A 13 8.24 2.98 -26.09
N LYS A 14 9.47 3.29 -26.53
CA LYS A 14 9.80 3.36 -27.97
C LYS A 14 10.00 1.98 -28.61
N ASN A 15 10.23 0.96 -27.81
CA ASN A 15 10.40 -0.43 -28.24
C ASN A 15 9.84 -1.35 -27.15
N PRO A 16 8.50 -1.47 -27.02
CA PRO A 16 7.85 -2.22 -25.96
C PRO A 16 8.29 -3.70 -25.93
N GLN A 17 8.59 -4.19 -24.73
CA GLN A 17 8.98 -5.58 -24.50
C GLN A 17 7.90 -6.34 -23.71
N VAL A 18 6.80 -5.69 -23.39
CA VAL A 18 5.70 -6.22 -22.57
C VAL A 18 4.37 -5.83 -23.19
N ASP A 19 3.47 -6.78 -23.32
CA ASP A 19 2.13 -6.56 -23.87
C ASP A 19 1.09 -6.24 -22.80
N VAL A 20 1.24 -6.79 -21.59
CA VAL A 20 0.27 -6.64 -20.51
C VAL A 20 0.96 -6.38 -19.17
N MET A 21 0.51 -5.35 -18.45
CA MET A 21 0.87 -5.13 -17.05
C MET A 21 -0.24 -5.68 -16.17
N LEU A 22 0.10 -6.53 -15.19
CA LEU A 22 -0.84 -7.09 -14.22
C LEU A 22 -0.44 -6.70 -12.79
N GLY A 23 -1.43 -6.25 -12.02
CA GLY A 23 -1.24 -5.85 -10.62
C GLY A 23 -0.81 -4.39 -10.46
N GLY A 24 -0.82 -3.91 -9.23
CA GLY A 24 -0.62 -2.51 -8.88
C GLY A 24 -1.94 -1.74 -8.74
N PRO A 25 -1.91 -0.60 -8.01
CA PRO A 25 -3.08 0.23 -7.78
C PRO A 25 -3.42 1.10 -8.99
N ALA A 26 -4.67 1.58 -9.04
CA ALA A 26 -5.22 2.37 -10.15
C ALA A 26 -4.43 3.66 -10.45
N ASP A 27 -3.83 4.29 -9.44
CA ASP A 27 -3.01 5.50 -9.61
C ASP A 27 -1.76 5.23 -10.46
N THR A 28 -1.15 4.05 -10.34
CA THR A 28 -0.02 3.63 -11.19
C THR A 28 -0.44 3.55 -12.65
N TYR A 29 -1.62 3.00 -12.93
CA TYR A 29 -2.16 2.95 -14.30
C TYR A 29 -2.54 4.35 -14.81
N ALA A 30 -3.18 5.16 -13.97
CA ALA A 30 -3.53 6.54 -14.33
C ALA A 30 -2.29 7.38 -14.69
N ALA A 31 -1.18 7.19 -13.97
CA ALA A 31 0.11 7.81 -14.31
C ALA A 31 0.62 7.31 -15.67
N GLY A 32 0.58 6.00 -15.93
CA GLY A 32 0.98 5.41 -17.20
C GLY A 32 0.13 5.86 -18.39
N VAL A 33 -1.18 6.07 -18.19
CA VAL A 33 -2.07 6.63 -19.21
C VAL A 33 -1.64 8.05 -19.59
N LYS A 34 -1.34 8.91 -18.60
CA LYS A 34 -0.84 10.28 -18.85
C LYS A 34 0.46 10.29 -19.65
N GLU A 35 1.32 9.32 -19.42
CA GLU A 35 2.57 9.12 -20.16
C GLU A 35 2.37 8.45 -21.53
N GLY A 36 1.14 8.01 -21.86
CA GLY A 36 0.81 7.32 -23.12
C GLY A 36 1.51 5.95 -23.22
N ILE A 37 1.57 5.20 -22.12
CA ILE A 37 2.15 3.85 -22.05
C ILE A 37 1.10 2.80 -22.41
N PHE A 38 -0.15 3.01 -21.98
CA PHE A 38 -1.23 2.04 -22.14
C PHE A 38 -2.14 2.40 -23.30
N GLU A 39 -2.47 1.39 -24.11
CA GLU A 39 -3.49 1.47 -25.14
C GLU A 39 -4.89 1.19 -24.57
N GLN A 40 -5.90 1.65 -25.28
CA GLN A 40 -7.29 1.35 -24.93
C GLN A 40 -7.63 -0.09 -25.30
N TYR A 41 -8.06 -0.85 -24.30
CA TYR A 41 -8.55 -2.21 -24.49
C TYR A 41 -9.73 -2.51 -23.58
N ARG A 42 -10.86 -2.94 -24.14
CA ARG A 42 -12.03 -3.34 -23.37
C ARG A 42 -12.13 -4.87 -23.33
N PRO A 43 -11.86 -5.50 -22.19
CA PRO A 43 -12.07 -6.94 -22.03
C PRO A 43 -13.54 -7.33 -22.25
N LYS A 44 -13.78 -8.53 -22.82
CA LYS A 44 -15.11 -9.00 -23.23
C LYS A 44 -16.16 -8.88 -22.11
N ASP A 45 -15.80 -9.24 -20.88
CA ASP A 45 -16.75 -9.28 -19.75
C ASP A 45 -16.53 -8.13 -18.75
N SER A 46 -15.87 -7.05 -19.17
CA SER A 46 -15.56 -5.90 -18.31
C SER A 46 -16.80 -5.17 -17.78
N ASP A 47 -17.96 -5.33 -18.41
CA ASP A 47 -19.21 -4.72 -17.94
C ASP A 47 -19.72 -5.34 -16.62
N ALA A 48 -19.30 -6.54 -16.29
CA ALA A 48 -19.59 -7.15 -14.99
C ALA A 48 -18.81 -6.50 -13.83
N ILE A 49 -17.76 -5.73 -14.15
CA ILE A 49 -16.95 -5.03 -13.14
C ILE A 49 -17.57 -3.64 -12.89
N PRO A 50 -17.77 -3.23 -11.63
CA PRO A 50 -18.31 -1.91 -11.31
C PRO A 50 -17.55 -0.77 -12.02
N ALA A 51 -18.27 0.24 -12.49
CA ALA A 51 -17.67 1.37 -13.22
C ALA A 51 -16.59 2.11 -12.41
N SER A 52 -16.73 2.14 -11.08
CA SER A 52 -15.74 2.72 -10.16
C SER A 52 -14.39 1.98 -10.13
N LEU A 53 -14.35 0.76 -10.64
CA LEU A 53 -13.16 -0.09 -10.69
C LEU A 53 -12.60 -0.26 -12.12
N ARG A 54 -12.98 0.63 -13.03
CA ARG A 54 -12.53 0.65 -14.43
C ARG A 54 -12.14 2.06 -14.85
N ASP A 55 -11.17 2.15 -15.74
CA ASP A 55 -10.92 3.40 -16.42
C ASP A 55 -12.08 3.73 -17.40
N PRO A 56 -12.69 4.91 -17.33
CA PRO A 56 -13.75 5.31 -18.27
C PRO A 56 -13.34 5.24 -19.76
N GLN A 57 -12.04 5.37 -20.03
CA GLN A 57 -11.47 5.31 -21.38
C GLN A 57 -10.89 3.91 -21.73
N ASN A 58 -11.08 2.91 -20.86
CA ASN A 58 -10.65 1.51 -21.06
C ASN A 58 -9.12 1.30 -21.22
N HIS A 59 -8.29 2.07 -20.56
CA HIS A 59 -6.85 1.79 -20.51
C HIS A 59 -6.49 0.75 -19.43
N TRP A 60 -7.35 0.56 -18.44
CA TRP A 60 -7.18 -0.45 -17.39
C TRP A 60 -8.53 -0.93 -16.85
N THR A 61 -8.52 -2.11 -16.27
CA THR A 61 -9.69 -2.75 -15.63
C THR A 61 -9.24 -3.40 -14.33
N GLY A 62 -9.93 -3.09 -13.22
CA GLY A 62 -9.68 -3.69 -11.92
C GLY A 62 -9.99 -5.19 -11.89
N ILE A 63 -9.15 -5.97 -11.25
CA ILE A 63 -9.31 -7.42 -11.09
C ILE A 63 -9.64 -7.83 -9.66
N GLY A 64 -9.56 -6.92 -8.70
CA GLY A 64 -9.85 -7.15 -7.29
C GLY A 64 -9.73 -5.89 -6.46
N ILE A 65 -10.20 -5.95 -5.23
CA ILE A 65 -10.07 -4.91 -4.21
C ILE A 65 -9.17 -5.45 -3.12
N ILE A 66 -8.08 -4.75 -2.84
CA ILE A 66 -7.08 -5.17 -1.86
C ILE A 66 -6.81 -3.99 -0.91
N PRO A 67 -7.57 -3.86 0.20
CA PRO A 67 -7.41 -2.74 1.11
C PRO A 67 -6.07 -2.80 1.85
N LEU A 68 -5.60 -1.63 2.26
CA LEU A 68 -4.51 -1.50 3.22
C LEU A 68 -4.98 -1.86 4.63
N CYS A 69 -4.07 -2.40 5.43
CA CYS A 69 -4.28 -2.72 6.83
C CYS A 69 -3.03 -2.42 7.66
N PHE A 70 -3.18 -2.45 8.97
CA PHE A 70 -2.07 -2.49 9.91
C PHE A 70 -1.77 -3.95 10.27
N LEU A 71 -0.51 -4.35 10.16
CA LEU A 71 0.01 -5.60 10.67
C LEU A 71 0.87 -5.29 11.89
N THR A 72 0.56 -5.86 13.05
CA THR A 72 1.24 -5.56 14.30
C THR A 72 1.61 -6.84 15.02
N ASN A 73 2.85 -6.91 15.53
CA ASN A 73 3.33 -8.03 16.32
C ASN A 73 2.69 -8.01 17.72
N THR A 74 2.04 -9.10 18.13
CA THR A 74 1.32 -9.15 19.41
C THR A 74 2.26 -9.11 20.62
N LYS A 75 3.46 -9.69 20.51
CA LYS A 75 4.47 -9.62 21.58
C LYS A 75 5.03 -8.21 21.77
N PHE A 76 5.11 -7.42 20.68
CA PHE A 76 5.45 -6.01 20.77
C PHE A 76 4.37 -5.22 21.54
N LEU A 77 3.09 -5.48 21.26
CA LEU A 77 1.97 -4.85 21.97
C LEU A 77 1.99 -5.20 23.48
N GLU A 78 2.14 -6.48 23.81
CA GLU A 78 2.22 -6.95 25.19
C GLU A 78 3.37 -6.29 25.96
N LYS A 79 4.58 -6.30 25.39
CA LYS A 79 5.78 -5.71 25.99
C LYS A 79 5.61 -4.21 26.26
N ASN A 80 4.95 -3.49 25.39
CA ASN A 80 4.77 -2.05 25.49
C ASN A 80 3.42 -1.65 26.13
N LYS A 81 2.59 -2.61 26.57
CA LYS A 81 1.26 -2.41 27.16
C LYS A 81 0.39 -1.55 26.23
N MET A 82 0.31 -1.93 24.97
CA MET A 82 -0.43 -1.25 23.92
C MET A 82 -1.58 -2.10 23.41
N HIS A 83 -2.62 -1.44 22.88
CA HIS A 83 -3.60 -2.06 22.02
C HIS A 83 -3.12 -2.00 20.56
N ALA A 84 -3.65 -2.88 19.71
CA ALA A 84 -3.40 -2.80 18.28
C ALA A 84 -3.92 -1.46 17.72
N PRO A 85 -3.22 -0.86 16.74
CA PRO A 85 -3.64 0.41 16.17
C PRO A 85 -4.95 0.23 15.40
N GLU A 86 -5.91 1.14 15.57
CA GLU A 86 -7.21 1.16 14.90
C GLU A 86 -7.49 2.50 14.19
N SER A 87 -6.55 3.43 14.26
CA SER A 87 -6.59 4.71 13.56
C SER A 87 -5.22 5.09 13.03
N TRP A 88 -5.17 5.98 12.03
CA TRP A 88 -3.91 6.52 11.56
C TRP A 88 -3.13 7.21 12.69
N ASN A 89 -3.83 7.94 13.57
CA ASN A 89 -3.21 8.66 14.67
C ASN A 89 -2.56 7.72 15.71
N ASP A 90 -3.04 6.50 15.86
CA ASP A 90 -2.43 5.54 16.81
C ASP A 90 -0.98 5.23 16.44
N LEU A 91 -0.62 5.30 15.16
CA LEU A 91 0.76 5.08 14.69
C LEU A 91 1.71 6.24 15.07
N LEU A 92 1.18 7.37 15.53
CA LEU A 92 1.98 8.49 16.06
C LEU A 92 2.39 8.30 17.53
N ASP A 93 1.90 7.26 18.22
CA ASP A 93 2.27 6.98 19.60
C ASP A 93 3.80 6.84 19.70
N PRO A 94 4.45 7.56 20.65
CA PRO A 94 5.92 7.51 20.81
C PRO A 94 6.49 6.11 21.07
N ARG A 95 5.68 5.16 21.55
CA ARG A 95 6.08 3.77 21.74
C ARG A 95 6.40 3.04 20.45
N TYR A 96 5.92 3.55 19.30
CA TYR A 96 6.30 3.07 17.96
C TYR A 96 7.64 3.62 17.48
N LYS A 97 8.34 4.48 18.22
CA LYS A 97 9.62 5.07 17.78
C LYS A 97 10.59 3.99 17.31
N ASN A 98 11.04 4.08 16.05
CA ASN A 98 11.88 3.09 15.37
C ASN A 98 11.28 1.66 15.36
N ASN A 99 9.95 1.53 15.36
CA ASN A 99 9.23 0.26 15.33
C ASN A 99 8.12 0.22 14.28
N LEU A 100 8.15 1.13 13.30
CA LEU A 100 7.27 1.06 12.13
C LEU A 100 8.07 0.75 10.87
N GLN A 101 7.55 -0.14 10.04
CA GLN A 101 8.02 -0.35 8.67
C GLN A 101 6.91 -0.06 7.68
N MET A 102 7.26 0.59 6.59
CA MET A 102 6.36 0.86 5.48
C MET A 102 7.13 1.02 4.18
N ALA A 103 6.45 0.88 3.07
CA ALA A 103 7.09 1.00 1.77
C ALA A 103 7.44 2.45 1.40
N ASP A 104 8.48 2.61 0.58
CA ASP A 104 8.91 3.87 -0.03
C ASP A 104 8.00 4.22 -1.23
N ALA A 105 7.45 5.43 -1.22
CA ALA A 105 6.55 5.90 -2.27
C ALA A 105 7.22 6.07 -3.65
N ARG A 106 8.54 6.15 -3.70
CA ARG A 106 9.29 6.23 -4.96
C ARG A 106 9.32 4.89 -5.72
N THR A 107 9.03 3.78 -5.05
CA THR A 107 9.16 2.43 -5.63
C THR A 107 7.91 1.57 -5.50
N SER A 108 7.07 1.82 -4.50
CA SER A 108 5.97 0.93 -4.13
C SER A 108 4.58 1.55 -4.29
N GLY A 109 3.69 0.85 -5.00
CA GLY A 109 2.27 1.21 -5.09
C GLY A 109 1.54 1.17 -3.74
N THR A 110 1.93 0.28 -2.82
CA THR A 110 1.39 0.26 -1.43
C THR A 110 1.63 1.59 -0.71
N ALA A 111 2.77 2.23 -0.98
CA ALA A 111 3.08 3.51 -0.36
C ALA A 111 2.34 4.67 -1.02
N THR A 112 2.15 4.67 -2.34
CA THR A 112 1.32 5.67 -3.02
C THR A 112 -0.14 5.55 -2.59
N GLU A 113 -0.66 4.32 -2.48
CA GLU A 113 -2.00 4.04 -1.98
C GLU A 113 -2.21 4.53 -0.53
N ARG A 114 -1.22 4.33 0.33
CA ARG A 114 -1.23 4.89 1.69
C ARG A 114 -1.31 6.43 1.69
N ILE A 115 -0.52 7.09 0.85
CA ILE A 115 -0.54 8.56 0.74
C ILE A 115 -1.91 9.00 0.25
N TYR A 116 -2.45 8.34 -0.77
CA TYR A 116 -3.77 8.63 -1.29
C TYR A 116 -4.86 8.45 -0.23
N SER A 117 -4.83 7.36 0.54
CA SER A 117 -5.74 7.15 1.69
C SER A 117 -5.68 8.30 2.68
N LEU A 118 -4.49 8.71 3.09
CA LEU A 118 -4.31 9.82 4.05
C LEU A 118 -4.86 11.15 3.50
N VAL A 119 -4.58 11.45 2.23
CA VAL A 119 -5.11 12.65 1.58
C VAL A 119 -6.64 12.63 1.51
N LYS A 120 -7.24 11.48 1.23
CA LYS A 120 -8.70 11.32 1.21
C LYS A 120 -9.33 11.48 2.58
N VAL A 121 -8.69 10.96 3.63
CA VAL A 121 -9.21 10.98 5.01
C VAL A 121 -8.99 12.34 5.67
N MET A 122 -7.84 12.96 5.47
CA MET A 122 -7.40 14.14 6.23
C MET A 122 -7.38 15.44 5.41
N GLY A 123 -7.35 15.35 4.07
CA GLY A 123 -6.97 16.45 3.18
C GLY A 123 -5.46 16.49 2.94
N GLU A 124 -5.02 17.20 1.89
CA GLU A 124 -3.64 17.16 1.40
C GLU A 124 -2.63 17.68 2.44
N ASP A 125 -2.75 18.94 2.87
CA ASP A 125 -1.81 19.55 3.81
C ASP A 125 -1.73 18.81 5.15
N PRO A 126 -2.86 18.43 5.81
CA PRO A 126 -2.82 17.62 7.02
C PRO A 126 -2.20 16.24 6.82
N ALA A 127 -2.43 15.59 5.66
CA ALA A 127 -1.84 14.28 5.37
C ALA A 127 -0.30 14.36 5.29
N PHE A 128 0.24 15.38 4.63
CA PHE A 128 1.69 15.58 4.58
C PHE A 128 2.28 16.00 5.93
N ALA A 129 1.56 16.80 6.72
CA ALA A 129 1.96 17.12 8.09
C ALA A 129 1.98 15.88 8.99
N TYR A 130 0.96 15.01 8.87
CA TYR A 130 0.92 13.72 9.52
C TYR A 130 2.11 12.84 9.15
N GLN A 131 2.43 12.72 7.86
CA GLN A 131 3.56 11.91 7.41
C GLN A 131 4.92 12.40 7.93
N LYS A 132 5.12 13.72 8.06
CA LYS A 132 6.31 14.28 8.71
C LYS A 132 6.43 13.83 10.16
N LYS A 133 5.33 13.81 10.92
CA LYS A 133 5.30 13.31 12.30
C LYS A 133 5.58 11.82 12.36
N LEU A 134 4.89 11.04 11.51
CA LEU A 134 5.02 9.60 11.43
C LEU A 134 6.45 9.15 11.11
N ASN A 135 7.19 9.93 10.33
CA ASN A 135 8.59 9.64 9.98
C ASN A 135 9.49 9.44 11.22
N GLY A 136 9.18 10.09 12.34
CA GLY A 136 9.90 9.90 13.60
C GLY A 136 9.77 8.49 14.21
N ASN A 137 8.74 7.73 13.82
CA ASN A 137 8.47 6.38 14.28
C ASN A 137 8.96 5.31 13.31
N ILE A 138 9.35 5.70 12.09
CA ILE A 138 9.78 4.75 11.05
C ILE A 138 11.16 4.20 11.36
N GLN A 139 11.28 2.89 11.38
CA GLN A 139 12.53 2.16 11.46
C GLN A 139 13.21 2.09 10.08
N MET A 140 12.42 1.74 9.05
CA MET A 140 12.92 1.57 7.70
C MET A 140 11.81 1.74 6.67
N TYR A 141 12.16 2.37 5.55
CA TYR A 141 11.36 2.34 4.33
C TYR A 141 11.80 1.18 3.44
N THR A 142 10.87 0.27 3.14
CA THR A 142 11.14 -0.91 2.31
C THR A 142 10.93 -0.61 0.83
N LYS A 143 11.65 -1.33 -0.04
CA LYS A 143 11.55 -1.16 -1.50
C LYS A 143 10.19 -1.60 -2.06
N SER A 144 9.58 -2.63 -1.47
CA SER A 144 8.27 -3.18 -1.88
C SER A 144 7.28 -3.18 -0.72
N GLY A 145 5.98 -3.23 -1.06
CA GLY A 145 4.89 -3.26 -0.08
C GLY A 145 5.02 -4.39 0.93
N ALA A 146 5.31 -5.60 0.48
CA ALA A 146 5.46 -6.78 1.33
C ALA A 146 6.77 -6.84 2.15
N GLY A 147 7.76 -6.00 1.80
CA GLY A 147 9.14 -6.15 2.30
C GLY A 147 9.31 -6.06 3.81
N GLY A 148 8.41 -5.36 4.51
CA GLY A 148 8.43 -5.19 5.96
C GLY A 148 7.62 -6.21 6.76
N ALA A 149 6.86 -7.10 6.12
CA ALA A 149 5.94 -8.00 6.81
C ALA A 149 6.69 -9.05 7.67
N MET A 150 7.73 -9.65 7.13
CA MET A 150 8.52 -10.66 7.85
C MET A 150 9.28 -10.09 9.08
N PRO A 151 9.94 -8.91 9.03
CA PRO A 151 10.46 -8.26 10.22
C PRO A 151 9.44 -8.04 11.34
N ILE A 152 8.18 -7.72 11.00
CA ILE A 152 7.11 -7.61 11.99
C ILE A 152 6.73 -9.00 12.52
N ALA A 153 6.56 -9.99 11.66
CA ALA A 153 6.25 -11.36 12.03
C ALA A 153 7.24 -11.92 13.06
N THR A 154 8.53 -11.67 12.86
CA THR A 154 9.61 -12.15 13.73
C THR A 154 9.91 -11.25 14.93
N GLY A 155 9.22 -10.12 15.09
CA GLY A 155 9.41 -9.20 16.21
C GLY A 155 10.62 -8.25 16.09
N GLN A 156 11.23 -8.15 14.91
CA GLN A 156 12.30 -7.18 14.64
C GLN A 156 11.74 -5.76 14.49
N CYS A 157 10.45 -5.64 14.22
CA CYS A 157 9.71 -4.40 14.15
C CYS A 157 8.32 -4.59 14.78
N GLY A 158 7.74 -3.51 15.31
CA GLY A 158 6.46 -3.57 16.02
C GLY A 158 5.25 -3.62 15.11
N SER A 159 5.19 -2.75 14.11
CA SER A 159 4.02 -2.63 13.24
C SER A 159 4.38 -2.07 11.86
N GLY A 160 3.42 -2.13 10.94
CA GLY A 160 3.56 -1.57 9.60
C GLY A 160 2.26 -1.56 8.82
N ILE A 161 2.32 -0.99 7.61
CA ILE A 161 1.18 -0.80 6.73
C ILE A 161 1.39 -1.64 5.47
N PHE A 162 0.43 -2.52 5.18
CA PHE A 162 0.52 -3.52 4.11
C PHE A 162 -0.82 -3.65 3.39
N TYR A 163 -0.80 -4.26 2.22
CA TYR A 163 -2.02 -4.83 1.67
C TYR A 163 -2.44 -6.05 2.50
N ILE A 164 -3.76 -6.24 2.62
CA ILE A 164 -4.34 -7.34 3.41
C ILE A 164 -3.79 -8.71 3.02
N VAL A 165 -3.50 -8.95 1.76
CA VAL A 165 -2.98 -10.23 1.26
C VAL A 165 -1.61 -10.56 1.87
N ASP A 166 -0.71 -9.58 1.98
CA ASP A 166 0.60 -9.75 2.60
C ASP A 166 0.48 -10.05 4.11
N ALA A 167 -0.47 -9.37 4.77
CA ALA A 167 -0.71 -9.55 6.19
C ALA A 167 -1.36 -10.90 6.51
N LEU A 168 -2.31 -11.34 5.69
CA LEU A 168 -2.97 -12.64 5.82
C LEU A 168 -1.99 -13.80 5.62
N ASP A 169 -1.07 -13.69 4.65
CA ASP A 169 -0.04 -14.71 4.43
C ASP A 169 0.81 -14.92 5.70
N ILE A 170 1.25 -13.83 6.34
CA ILE A 170 1.99 -13.89 7.61
C ILE A 170 1.15 -14.50 8.74
N GLN A 171 -0.12 -14.11 8.85
CA GLN A 171 -1.01 -14.62 9.89
C GLN A 171 -1.29 -16.12 9.71
N GLN A 172 -1.52 -16.58 8.47
CA GLN A 172 -1.76 -17.98 8.15
C GLN A 172 -0.55 -18.88 8.42
N GLN A 173 0.66 -18.33 8.35
CA GLN A 173 1.89 -19.02 8.73
C GLN A 173 2.04 -19.17 10.27
N GLY A 174 1.11 -18.65 11.06
CA GLY A 174 1.09 -18.82 12.53
C GLY A 174 1.97 -17.85 13.30
N TYR A 175 2.47 -16.78 12.68
CA TYR A 175 3.22 -15.76 13.39
C TYR A 175 2.37 -14.99 14.40
N PRO A 176 2.95 -14.48 15.51
CA PRO A 176 2.23 -13.75 16.55
C PRO A 176 1.90 -12.32 16.09
N VAL A 177 0.95 -12.20 15.18
CA VAL A 177 0.52 -10.92 14.60
C VAL A 177 -0.97 -10.73 14.71
N VAL A 178 -1.40 -9.47 14.70
CA VAL A 178 -2.80 -9.06 14.58
C VAL A 178 -2.94 -8.09 13.41
N ILE A 179 -4.04 -8.24 12.69
CA ILE A 179 -4.42 -7.38 11.57
C ILE A 179 -5.56 -6.47 12.03
N THR A 180 -5.40 -5.16 11.82
CA THR A 180 -6.44 -4.17 12.10
C THR A 180 -6.56 -3.20 10.93
N TYR A 181 -7.68 -2.49 10.88
CA TYR A 181 -7.95 -1.49 9.84
C TYR A 181 -8.14 -0.12 10.48
N PRO A 182 -7.68 0.96 9.81
CA PRO A 182 -7.94 2.31 10.31
C PRO A 182 -9.44 2.61 10.22
N LYS A 183 -10.07 2.90 11.36
CA LYS A 183 -11.48 3.31 11.45
C LYS A 183 -11.75 4.64 10.74
N ASP A 184 -10.71 5.45 10.57
CA ASP A 184 -10.75 6.74 9.86
C ASP A 184 -10.98 6.56 8.36
N GLY A 185 -10.79 5.36 7.85
CA GLY A 185 -10.91 5.00 6.45
C GLY A 185 -9.58 4.66 5.78
N VAL A 186 -9.68 3.89 4.70
CA VAL A 186 -8.56 3.45 3.86
C VAL A 186 -9.05 3.30 2.42
N SER A 187 -8.21 3.62 1.46
CA SER A 187 -8.46 3.31 0.06
C SER A 187 -8.02 1.87 -0.28
N TYR A 188 -8.38 1.43 -1.48
CA TYR A 188 -8.13 0.07 -1.99
C TYR A 188 -7.84 0.09 -3.50
#